data_02992f3997a9844edd1a7037209fc73c
#
_entry.id   02992f3997a9844edd1a7037209fc73c
#
_cell.length_a   1.000
_cell.length_b   1.000
_cell.length_c   1.000
_cell.angle_alpha   90.00
_cell.angle_beta   90.00
_cell.angle_gamma   90.00
#
_symmetry.space_group_name_H-M   'P 1'
#
loop_
_entity.id
_entity.type
_entity.pdbx_description
1 polymer ?
#
loop_
_entity_poly.entity_id
_entity_poly.type
_entity_poly.pdbx_seq_one_letter_code
_entity_poly.pdbx_strand_id
1 'polypeptide(L)'
;MSFDEVIASRRSIRKFLDKNVDMSDVEEIIKAGIMAPSAHNRQPWKVAILEVEEKDDIASVLEDKADGDESKVNTARIIKEAPILLAIYYDDKDGNRDDDMLSIGAFIENMHLKATEMGYGSLWIANTNSIKEDINYISSVGYECVSCLAIGYKNQDPKMRPRKSLEEIIVS
;
A
#
# COMPACT_ATOMS: atom_id res chain seq x y z
N MET A 1 6.43 -20.21 -4.86
CA MET A 1 5.03 -20.45 -4.42
C MET A 1 4.15 -20.55 -5.65
N SER A 2 3.11 -21.41 -5.64
CA SER A 2 2.06 -21.36 -6.66
C SER A 2 1.22 -20.07 -6.49
N PHE A 3 0.43 -19.72 -7.48
CA PHE A 3 -0.46 -18.56 -7.40
C PHE A 3 -1.44 -18.64 -6.22
N ASP A 4 -2.02 -19.83 -6.02
CA ASP A 4 -2.94 -20.09 -4.91
C ASP A 4 -2.24 -19.96 -3.54
N GLU A 5 -1.01 -20.41 -3.43
CA GLU A 5 -0.21 -20.26 -2.20
C GLU A 5 0.09 -18.78 -1.91
N VAL A 6 0.40 -17.98 -2.93
CA VAL A 6 0.64 -16.55 -2.76
C VAL A 6 -0.61 -15.85 -2.23
N ILE A 7 -1.76 -16.05 -2.87
CA ILE A 7 -3.04 -15.48 -2.44
C ILE A 7 -3.38 -15.91 -1.01
N ALA A 8 -3.24 -17.21 -0.72
CA ALA A 8 -3.57 -17.78 0.58
C ALA A 8 -2.62 -17.33 1.69
N SER A 9 -1.36 -17.01 1.38
CA SER A 9 -0.34 -16.63 2.38
C SER A 9 -0.25 -15.12 2.61
N ARG A 10 -0.72 -14.28 1.68
CA ARG A 10 -0.67 -12.82 1.83
C ARG A 10 -1.39 -12.37 3.11
N ARG A 11 -0.73 -11.54 3.88
CA ARG A 11 -1.24 -10.95 5.14
C ARG A 11 -0.92 -9.46 5.19
N SER A 12 -1.73 -8.71 5.93
CA SER A 12 -1.42 -7.34 6.31
C SER A 12 -0.39 -7.35 7.44
N ILE A 13 0.86 -7.03 7.11
CA ILE A 13 2.00 -7.03 8.03
C ILE A 13 2.19 -5.65 8.63
N ARG A 14 2.27 -5.58 9.96
CA ARG A 14 2.35 -4.33 10.75
C ARG A 14 3.57 -4.26 11.66
N LYS A 15 4.46 -5.27 11.56
CA LYS A 15 5.75 -5.30 12.23
C LYS A 15 6.80 -5.77 11.25
N PHE A 16 7.84 -4.99 11.10
CA PHE A 16 8.93 -5.26 10.18
C PHE A 16 10.23 -5.46 10.97
N LEU A 17 11.16 -6.18 10.38
CA LEU A 17 12.54 -6.23 10.86
C LEU A 17 13.24 -4.93 10.43
N ASP A 18 14.15 -4.45 11.26
CA ASP A 18 15.07 -3.37 10.90
C ASP A 18 16.14 -3.94 9.95
N LYS A 19 15.73 -4.07 8.70
CA LYS A 19 16.55 -4.64 7.62
C LYS A 19 16.18 -3.98 6.31
N ASN A 20 17.19 -3.46 5.61
CA ASN A 20 17.00 -2.82 4.32
C ASN A 20 16.43 -3.80 3.27
N VAL A 21 15.56 -3.28 2.42
CA VAL A 21 15.05 -3.96 1.23
C VAL A 21 15.85 -3.45 0.04
N ASP A 22 16.31 -4.37 -0.82
CA ASP A 22 17.03 -3.98 -2.02
C ASP A 22 16.12 -3.23 -2.99
N MET A 23 16.62 -2.13 -3.54
CA MET A 23 15.82 -1.29 -4.46
C MET A 23 15.43 -2.03 -5.74
N SER A 24 16.23 -2.99 -6.19
CA SER A 24 15.87 -3.87 -7.30
C SER A 24 14.62 -4.72 -7.00
N ASP A 25 14.44 -5.14 -5.75
CA ASP A 25 13.26 -5.89 -5.32
C ASP A 25 12.02 -4.97 -5.25
N VAL A 26 12.20 -3.72 -4.80
CA VAL A 26 11.14 -2.70 -4.84
C VAL A 26 10.68 -2.44 -6.26
N GLU A 27 11.62 -2.31 -7.20
CA GLU A 27 11.32 -2.15 -8.63
C GLU A 27 10.54 -3.35 -9.19
N GLU A 28 10.93 -4.60 -8.85
CA GLU A 28 10.21 -5.80 -9.27
C GLU A 28 8.78 -5.84 -8.72
N ILE A 29 8.57 -5.38 -7.49
CA ILE A 29 7.23 -5.25 -6.89
C ILE A 29 6.40 -4.22 -7.67
N ILE A 30 6.97 -3.05 -7.98
CA ILE A 30 6.27 -2.00 -8.77
C ILE A 30 5.97 -2.49 -10.18
N LYS A 31 6.90 -3.21 -10.84
CA LYS A 31 6.67 -3.82 -12.18
C LYS A 31 5.48 -4.78 -12.17
N ALA A 32 5.31 -5.57 -11.12
CA ALA A 32 4.12 -6.42 -10.99
C ALA A 32 2.84 -5.59 -10.88
N GLY A 33 2.87 -4.47 -10.17
CA GLY A 33 1.77 -3.51 -10.12
C GLY A 33 1.37 -3.03 -11.51
N ILE A 34 2.34 -2.63 -12.34
CA ILE A 34 2.11 -2.12 -13.71
C ILE A 34 1.36 -3.12 -14.60
N MET A 35 1.42 -4.41 -14.30
CA MET A 35 0.68 -5.45 -15.03
C MET A 35 -0.82 -5.48 -14.72
N ALA A 36 -1.30 -4.64 -13.82
CA ALA A 36 -2.73 -4.54 -13.52
C ALA A 36 -3.53 -4.01 -14.72
N PRO A 37 -4.75 -4.50 -14.94
CA PRO A 37 -5.63 -3.92 -15.94
C PRO A 37 -6.08 -2.52 -15.52
N SER A 38 -6.33 -1.67 -16.49
CA SER A 38 -6.96 -0.36 -16.26
C SER A 38 -7.97 -0.05 -17.35
N ALA A 39 -9.00 0.71 -17.02
CA ALA A 39 -10.02 1.10 -17.98
C ALA A 39 -9.37 1.85 -19.15
N HIS A 40 -9.64 1.40 -20.38
CA HIS A 40 -9.01 1.92 -21.60
C HIS A 40 -7.47 1.95 -21.60
N ASN A 41 -6.85 1.13 -20.74
CA ASN A 41 -5.39 1.11 -20.54
C ASN A 41 -4.82 2.49 -20.13
N ARG A 42 -5.58 3.28 -19.37
CA ARG A 42 -5.17 4.62 -18.91
C ARG A 42 -3.98 4.62 -17.97
N GLN A 43 -3.83 3.54 -17.18
CA GLN A 43 -2.73 3.38 -16.20
C GLN A 43 -2.61 4.62 -15.28
N PRO A 44 -3.68 4.92 -14.50
CA PRO A 44 -3.84 6.19 -13.80
C PRO A 44 -3.06 6.24 -12.46
N TRP A 45 -1.96 5.57 -12.37
CA TRP A 45 -1.14 5.46 -11.17
C TRP A 45 0.24 6.09 -11.36
N LYS A 46 0.70 6.71 -10.27
CA LYS A 46 2.09 7.11 -10.06
C LYS A 46 2.53 6.59 -8.71
N VAL A 47 3.82 6.40 -8.52
CA VAL A 47 4.40 5.92 -7.27
C VAL A 47 5.59 6.79 -6.91
N ALA A 48 5.67 7.21 -5.65
CA ALA A 48 6.89 7.72 -5.05
C ALA A 48 7.39 6.74 -3.98
N ILE A 49 8.69 6.53 -3.94
CA ILE A 49 9.36 5.83 -2.84
C ILE A 49 9.78 6.93 -1.87
N LEU A 50 9.17 6.92 -0.68
CA LEU A 50 9.37 8.00 0.28
C LEU A 50 10.68 7.81 1.05
N GLU A 51 11.42 8.90 1.20
CA GLU A 51 12.64 8.96 2.00
C GLU A 51 12.32 8.91 3.51
N VAL A 52 13.35 8.73 4.34
CA VAL A 52 13.19 8.59 5.79
C VAL A 52 12.54 9.84 6.40
N GLU A 53 13.01 11.01 6.00
CA GLU A 53 12.50 12.30 6.47
C GLU A 53 11.03 12.48 6.11
N GLU A 54 10.63 12.13 4.89
CA GLU A 54 9.24 12.20 4.45
C GLU A 54 8.34 11.24 5.25
N LYS A 55 8.82 10.04 5.56
CA LYS A 55 8.09 9.08 6.40
C LYS A 55 7.89 9.60 7.81
N ASP A 56 8.93 10.21 8.39
CA ASP A 56 8.88 10.78 9.74
C ASP A 56 7.89 11.97 9.81
N ASP A 57 7.88 12.82 8.80
CA ASP A 57 6.93 13.93 8.69
C ASP A 57 5.49 13.43 8.55
N ILE A 58 5.24 12.46 7.68
CA ILE A 58 3.91 11.83 7.51
C ILE A 58 3.43 11.17 8.81
N ALA A 59 4.32 10.48 9.50
CA ALA A 59 3.99 9.85 10.76
C ALA A 59 3.66 10.90 11.85
N SER A 60 4.42 11.98 11.90
CA SER A 60 4.17 13.09 12.84
C SER A 60 2.80 13.74 12.59
N VAL A 61 2.43 13.98 11.33
CA VAL A 61 1.10 14.49 10.98
C VAL A 61 -0.02 13.53 11.42
N LEU A 62 0.19 12.22 11.29
CA LEU A 62 -0.80 11.22 11.77
C LEU A 62 -0.92 11.23 13.29
N GLU A 63 0.18 11.38 14.02
CA GLU A 63 0.19 11.48 15.48
C GLU A 63 -0.54 12.75 15.93
N ASP A 64 -0.26 13.89 15.32
CA ASP A 64 -0.88 15.18 15.63
C ASP A 64 -2.39 15.19 15.35
N LYS A 65 -2.81 14.54 14.26
CA LYS A 65 -4.23 14.42 13.87
C LYS A 65 -4.92 13.18 14.46
N ALA A 66 -4.29 12.48 15.39
CA ALA A 66 -4.86 11.27 15.96
C ALA A 66 -6.07 11.56 16.85
N ASP A 67 -6.05 12.66 17.62
CA ASP A 67 -7.13 13.05 18.53
C ASP A 67 -7.68 11.88 19.36
N GLY A 68 -6.77 11.07 19.93
CA GLY A 68 -7.11 9.87 20.71
C GLY A 68 -7.39 8.61 19.87
N ASP A 69 -7.32 8.66 18.55
CA ASP A 69 -7.44 7.48 17.69
C ASP A 69 -6.14 6.64 17.71
N GLU A 70 -6.13 5.61 18.54
CA GLU A 70 -4.99 4.66 18.64
C GLU A 70 -4.64 4.00 17.30
N SER A 71 -5.59 3.88 16.36
CA SER A 71 -5.33 3.31 15.04
C SER A 71 -4.41 4.21 14.21
N LYS A 72 -4.57 5.53 14.31
CA LYS A 72 -3.68 6.49 13.64
C LYS A 72 -2.28 6.49 14.26
N VAL A 73 -2.18 6.48 15.60
CA VAL A 73 -0.91 6.38 16.32
C VAL A 73 -0.17 5.09 15.94
N ASN A 74 -0.87 3.95 15.90
CA ASN A 74 -0.27 2.70 15.46
C ASN A 74 0.15 2.73 13.99
N THR A 75 -0.59 3.43 13.12
CA THR A 75 -0.23 3.60 11.72
C THR A 75 1.04 4.47 11.57
N ALA A 76 1.15 5.55 12.33
CA ALA A 76 2.36 6.37 12.37
C ALA A 76 3.60 5.55 12.74
N ARG A 77 3.49 4.74 13.79
CA ARG A 77 4.57 3.81 14.18
C ARG A 77 4.93 2.85 13.04
N ILE A 78 3.94 2.26 12.36
CA ILE A 78 4.19 1.34 11.24
C ILE A 78 4.94 2.05 10.10
N ILE A 79 4.56 3.28 9.78
CA ILE A 79 5.22 4.09 8.74
C ILE A 79 6.70 4.33 9.10
N LYS A 80 6.98 4.72 10.34
CA LYS A 80 8.37 4.92 10.83
C LYS A 80 9.19 3.63 10.75
N GLU A 81 8.61 2.51 11.18
CA GLU A 81 9.31 1.21 11.26
C GLU A 81 9.44 0.50 9.90
N ALA A 82 8.63 0.83 8.90
CA ALA A 82 8.68 0.17 7.59
C ALA A 82 9.95 0.57 6.83
N PRO A 83 10.76 -0.41 6.35
CA PRO A 83 11.94 -0.10 5.55
C PRO A 83 11.61 0.70 4.29
N ILE A 84 10.52 0.34 3.60
CA ILE A 84 10.02 1.00 2.40
C ILE A 84 8.59 1.48 2.63
N LEU A 85 8.32 2.71 2.24
CA LEU A 85 6.97 3.26 2.12
C LEU A 85 6.78 3.80 0.71
N LEU A 86 5.84 3.23 -0.01
CA LEU A 86 5.40 3.71 -1.32
C LEU A 86 4.16 4.58 -1.13
N ALA A 87 4.19 5.81 -1.63
CA ALA A 87 3.00 6.62 -1.80
C ALA A 87 2.46 6.39 -3.23
N ILE A 88 1.17 6.06 -3.33
CA ILE A 88 0.49 5.81 -4.59
C ILE A 88 -0.41 7.00 -4.91
N TYR A 89 -0.26 7.54 -6.10
CA TYR A 89 -0.94 8.75 -6.54
C TYR A 89 -1.86 8.46 -7.72
N TYR A 90 -2.88 9.28 -7.82
CA TYR A 90 -3.78 9.33 -8.95
C TYR A 90 -3.30 10.35 -9.98
N ASP A 91 -3.09 9.90 -11.21
CA ASP A 91 -2.80 10.72 -12.39
C ASP A 91 -4.12 10.88 -13.16
N ASP A 92 -4.83 11.97 -12.91
CA ASP A 92 -6.10 12.28 -13.57
C ASP A 92 -5.85 12.61 -15.06
N LYS A 93 -6.26 11.69 -15.92
CA LYS A 93 -6.13 11.78 -17.37
C LYS A 93 -7.50 11.76 -18.07
N ASP A 94 -8.40 12.63 -17.67
CA ASP A 94 -9.76 12.73 -18.24
C ASP A 94 -10.56 11.42 -18.16
N GLY A 95 -10.28 10.61 -17.12
CA GLY A 95 -10.93 9.34 -16.87
C GLY A 95 -12.16 9.44 -15.97
N ASN A 96 -12.90 8.34 -15.88
CA ASN A 96 -13.87 8.15 -14.82
C ASN A 96 -13.12 7.80 -13.54
N ARG A 97 -13.21 8.66 -12.51
CA ARG A 97 -12.50 8.47 -11.24
C ARG A 97 -12.81 7.12 -10.58
N ASP A 98 -14.03 6.65 -10.64
CA ASP A 98 -14.41 5.37 -10.01
C ASP A 98 -13.71 4.20 -10.69
N ASP A 99 -13.68 4.17 -12.03
CA ASP A 99 -12.95 3.17 -12.80
C ASP A 99 -11.44 3.22 -12.53
N ASP A 100 -10.90 4.44 -12.39
CA ASP A 100 -9.48 4.64 -12.12
C ASP A 100 -9.10 4.19 -10.70
N MET A 101 -9.96 4.43 -9.70
CA MET A 101 -9.73 3.92 -8.33
C MET A 101 -9.76 2.40 -8.28
N LEU A 102 -10.65 1.73 -9.04
CA LEU A 102 -10.65 0.27 -9.17
C LEU A 102 -9.35 -0.22 -9.82
N SER A 103 -8.87 0.47 -10.85
CA SER A 103 -7.60 0.17 -11.53
C SER A 103 -6.41 0.32 -10.58
N ILE A 104 -6.36 1.40 -9.77
CA ILE A 104 -5.32 1.61 -8.76
C ILE A 104 -5.40 0.53 -7.67
N GLY A 105 -6.60 0.11 -7.27
CA GLY A 105 -6.77 -1.01 -6.34
C GLY A 105 -6.15 -2.30 -6.87
N ALA A 106 -6.35 -2.63 -8.15
CA ALA A 106 -5.73 -3.78 -8.79
C ALA A 106 -4.19 -3.64 -8.86
N PHE A 107 -3.69 -2.45 -9.17
CA PHE A 107 -2.26 -2.12 -9.15
C PHE A 107 -1.64 -2.39 -7.77
N ILE A 108 -2.27 -1.91 -6.69
CA ILE A 108 -1.77 -2.10 -5.32
C ILE A 108 -1.81 -3.60 -4.93
N GLU A 109 -2.89 -4.33 -5.27
CA GLU A 109 -2.98 -5.76 -4.93
C GLU A 109 -1.93 -6.58 -5.66
N ASN A 110 -1.62 -6.30 -6.94
CA ASN A 110 -0.53 -6.96 -7.64
C ASN A 110 0.83 -6.75 -6.94
N MET A 111 1.10 -5.55 -6.46
CA MET A 111 2.30 -5.27 -5.65
C MET A 111 2.31 -6.07 -4.34
N HIS A 112 1.16 -6.16 -3.66
CA HIS A 112 0.99 -6.95 -2.45
C HIS A 112 1.32 -8.44 -2.66
N LEU A 113 0.78 -9.01 -3.75
CA LEU A 113 0.99 -10.41 -4.11
C LEU A 113 2.46 -10.65 -4.48
N LYS A 114 3.07 -9.75 -5.25
CA LYS A 114 4.48 -9.85 -5.62
C LYS A 114 5.41 -9.75 -4.41
N ALA A 115 5.18 -8.81 -3.52
CA ALA A 115 5.92 -8.72 -2.25
C ALA A 115 5.82 -10.02 -1.44
N THR A 116 4.62 -10.62 -1.39
CA THR A 116 4.39 -11.89 -0.71
C THR A 116 5.15 -13.05 -1.37
N GLU A 117 5.12 -13.14 -2.72
CA GLU A 117 5.85 -14.13 -3.50
C GLU A 117 7.36 -14.06 -3.22
N MET A 118 7.90 -12.85 -3.13
CA MET A 118 9.32 -12.60 -2.84
C MET A 118 9.69 -12.78 -1.36
N GLY A 119 8.71 -13.12 -0.48
CA GLY A 119 8.93 -13.37 0.95
C GLY A 119 8.87 -12.12 1.83
N TYR A 120 8.55 -10.96 1.27
CA TYR A 120 8.33 -9.74 2.02
C TYR A 120 6.96 -9.71 2.71
N GLY A 121 6.86 -8.90 3.75
CA GLY A 121 5.60 -8.46 4.32
C GLY A 121 5.18 -7.13 3.71
N SER A 122 3.88 -6.91 3.60
CA SER A 122 3.36 -5.62 3.12
C SER A 122 2.07 -5.24 3.84
N LEU A 123 1.80 -3.92 3.86
CA LEU A 123 0.58 -3.34 4.41
C LEU A 123 0.03 -2.25 3.51
N TRP A 124 -1.16 -2.45 2.98
CA TRP A 124 -1.95 -1.38 2.38
C TRP A 124 -2.55 -0.50 3.49
N ILE A 125 -2.17 0.77 3.54
CA ILE A 125 -2.46 1.68 4.65
C ILE A 125 -3.65 2.57 4.31
N ALA A 126 -4.82 2.29 4.91
CA ALA A 126 -6.03 3.07 4.70
C ALA A 126 -6.05 4.40 5.46
N ASN A 127 -5.42 4.48 6.64
CA ASN A 127 -5.43 5.69 7.47
C ASN A 127 -4.75 6.90 6.81
N THR A 128 -3.89 6.68 5.84
CA THR A 128 -3.27 7.76 5.05
C THR A 128 -4.29 8.56 4.25
N ASN A 129 -5.49 8.03 4.00
CA ASN A 129 -6.56 8.77 3.33
C ASN A 129 -7.00 10.01 4.11
N SER A 130 -6.85 10.03 5.44
CA SER A 130 -7.21 11.18 6.27
C SER A 130 -6.20 12.32 6.23
N ILE A 131 -5.02 12.09 5.67
CA ILE A 131 -3.89 13.03 5.57
C ILE A 131 -3.31 13.11 4.14
N LYS A 132 -4.08 12.74 3.13
CA LYS A 132 -3.60 12.70 1.75
C LYS A 132 -3.05 14.04 1.24
N GLU A 133 -3.65 15.15 1.66
CA GLU A 133 -3.19 16.51 1.32
C GLU A 133 -1.83 16.82 1.94
N ASP A 134 -1.61 16.38 3.19
CA ASP A 134 -0.32 16.52 3.85
C ASP A 134 0.74 15.68 3.14
N ILE A 135 0.41 14.45 2.73
CA ILE A 135 1.32 13.60 1.95
C ILE A 135 1.67 14.26 0.61
N ASN A 136 0.69 14.84 -0.08
CA ASN A 136 0.94 15.58 -1.32
C ASN A 136 1.91 16.75 -1.10
N TYR A 137 1.74 17.48 0.01
CA TYR A 137 2.60 18.60 0.37
C TYR A 137 4.02 18.14 0.71
N ILE A 138 4.16 17.11 1.56
CA ILE A 138 5.45 16.57 2.00
C ILE A 138 6.24 16.01 0.81
N SER A 139 5.61 15.17 -0.02
CA SER A 139 6.28 14.54 -1.16
C SER A 139 6.51 15.47 -2.35
N SER A 140 5.81 16.59 -2.42
CA SER A 140 5.90 17.60 -3.50
C SER A 140 5.73 17.04 -4.92
N VAL A 141 5.00 15.92 -5.07
CA VAL A 141 4.89 15.17 -6.33
C VAL A 141 3.89 15.79 -7.32
N GLY A 142 2.96 16.62 -6.85
CA GLY A 142 1.99 17.32 -7.72
C GLY A 142 0.80 16.46 -8.21
N TYR A 143 0.63 15.25 -7.65
CA TYR A 143 -0.51 14.34 -7.88
C TYR A 143 -1.28 14.13 -6.59
N GLU A 144 -2.54 13.66 -6.69
CA GLU A 144 -3.34 13.32 -5.52
C GLU A 144 -2.91 11.98 -4.92
N CYS A 145 -2.42 11.94 -3.68
CA CYS A 145 -2.17 10.69 -2.98
C CYS A 145 -3.48 9.96 -2.71
N VAL A 146 -3.55 8.69 -3.08
CA VAL A 146 -4.74 7.85 -2.85
C VAL A 146 -4.52 6.78 -1.81
N SER A 147 -3.28 6.36 -1.58
CA SER A 147 -2.94 5.39 -0.53
C SER A 147 -1.44 5.26 -0.35
N CYS A 148 -1.03 4.53 0.70
CA CYS A 148 0.36 4.12 0.89
C CYS A 148 0.46 2.59 1.04
N LEU A 149 1.62 2.05 0.64
CA LEU A 149 1.98 0.64 0.79
C LEU A 149 3.32 0.54 1.52
N ALA A 150 3.31 -0.01 2.75
CA ALA A 150 4.52 -0.33 3.48
C ALA A 150 5.03 -1.71 3.08
N ILE A 151 6.35 -1.85 2.91
CA ILE A 151 7.02 -3.10 2.51
C ILE A 151 8.28 -3.31 3.36
N GLY A 152 8.54 -4.56 3.76
CA GLY A 152 9.76 -4.92 4.49
C GLY A 152 9.80 -6.39 4.85
N TYR A 153 10.88 -6.82 5.49
CA TYR A 153 10.96 -8.18 6.02
C TYR A 153 9.99 -8.32 7.20
N LYS A 154 9.08 -9.31 7.11
CA LYS A 154 8.05 -9.51 8.15
C LYS A 154 8.65 -9.94 9.48
N ASN A 155 8.21 -9.30 10.57
CA ASN A 155 8.53 -9.65 11.96
C ASN A 155 7.27 -10.08 12.72
N GLN A 156 6.35 -10.74 12.02
CA GLN A 156 5.14 -11.33 12.57
C GLN A 156 4.56 -12.35 11.58
N ASP A 157 3.76 -13.27 12.10
CA ASP A 157 3.03 -14.26 11.30
C ASP A 157 1.55 -14.28 11.71
N PRO A 158 0.74 -13.29 11.27
CA PRO A 158 -0.66 -13.20 11.66
C PRO A 158 -1.48 -14.29 10.99
N LYS A 159 -2.38 -14.91 11.76
CA LYS A 159 -3.33 -15.89 11.23
C LYS A 159 -4.24 -15.26 10.18
N MET A 160 -4.64 -16.08 9.20
CA MET A 160 -5.66 -15.66 8.23
C MET A 160 -6.97 -15.36 8.96
N ARG A 161 -7.57 -14.22 8.64
CA ARG A 161 -8.91 -13.89 9.13
C ARG A 161 -9.96 -14.69 8.35
N PRO A 162 -11.09 -15.04 8.96
CA PRO A 162 -12.19 -15.70 8.25
C PRO A 162 -12.60 -14.94 6.98
N ARG A 163 -13.02 -15.69 5.99
CA ARG A 163 -13.61 -15.17 4.75
C ARG A 163 -15.08 -15.57 4.71
N LYS A 164 -15.88 -14.75 4.05
CA LYS A 164 -17.26 -15.09 3.73
C LYS A 164 -17.31 -16.35 2.86
N SER A 165 -18.37 -17.12 2.96
CA SER A 165 -18.60 -18.25 2.09
C SER A 165 -19.03 -17.80 0.67
N LEU A 166 -19.02 -18.71 -0.28
CA LEU A 166 -19.49 -18.40 -1.64
C LEU A 166 -20.94 -17.99 -1.67
N GLU A 167 -21.78 -18.60 -0.82
CA GLU A 167 -23.21 -18.31 -0.71
C GLU A 167 -23.48 -16.90 -0.15
N GLU A 168 -22.57 -16.37 0.65
CA GLU A 168 -22.67 -14.98 1.16
C GLU A 168 -22.21 -13.93 0.13
N ILE A 169 -21.49 -14.34 -0.92
CA ILE A 169 -20.92 -13.44 -1.93
C ILE A 169 -21.72 -13.47 -3.23
N ILE A 170 -22.18 -14.67 -3.63
CA ILE A 170 -22.98 -14.83 -4.85
C ILE A 170 -24.42 -14.40 -4.57
N VAL A 171 -24.89 -13.43 -5.31
CA VAL A 171 -26.30 -13.02 -5.31
C VAL A 171 -26.98 -13.61 -6.54
N SER A 172 -28.13 -14.23 -6.36
CA SER A 172 -28.97 -14.84 -7.41
C SER A 172 -30.30 -14.11 -7.55
#